data_ae66e464c8a12769604fd6754bb5967e
#
_entry.id   ae66e464c8a12769604fd6754bb5967e
#
_cell.length_a   1.000
_cell.length_b   1.000
_cell.length_c   1.000
_cell.angle_alpha   90.00
_cell.angle_beta   90.00
_cell.angle_gamma   90.00
#
_symmetry.space_group_name_H-M   'P 1'
#
loop_
_entity.id
_entity.type
_entity.pdbx_description
1 polymer ?
#
loop_
_entity_poly.entity_id
_entity_poly.type
_entity_poly.pdbx_seq_one_letter_code
_entity_poly.pdbx_strand_id
1 'polypeptide(L)'
;MLEERKQKSKCKLSKSEMIQLYTEGKSTSEIALLANVSARYICMVLTDNNVPRRARGSWKRKYAIKEDYFKTWSNNMAYILGFITADGVIPKENQCVSISQKESYILEDIKEELNTNQPLYQNKKTGVYMLNINSKTIKDDIMNIHGIMPCKSFNIEFPFVPEEFLHHFVRGYFDGDGYVNYETYTVSFVGGSYNFMSSLNQVLQNYNLTSYLINQNTHYRVILSGRKSIQLFSKWIYKGKDIYLHRKYEIFQKEILSLEQLQDRKLKRTQAAVKQRKQNFLKEYMRNKCIATACSNLEINELTFKTWLKNDNQFKKDYEGINSL
;
A
#
# COMPACT_ATOMS: atom_id res chain seq x y z
N MET A 1 18.91 -44.07 -62.35
CA MET A 1 17.71 -43.69 -61.60
C MET A 1 18.02 -43.78 -60.11
N LEU A 2 18.23 -42.62 -59.49
CA LEU A 2 18.44 -42.54 -58.03
C LEU A 2 17.07 -42.40 -57.37
N GLU A 3 16.62 -43.42 -56.66
CA GLU A 3 15.42 -43.36 -55.83
C GLU A 3 15.67 -42.40 -54.65
N GLU A 4 14.98 -41.28 -54.63
CA GLU A 4 14.90 -40.41 -53.45
C GLU A 4 14.20 -41.17 -52.32
N ARG A 5 14.97 -41.58 -51.32
CA ARG A 5 14.44 -42.09 -50.05
C ARG A 5 13.71 -40.94 -49.34
N LYS A 6 12.41 -40.80 -49.53
CA LYS A 6 11.54 -39.98 -48.70
C LYS A 6 11.66 -40.43 -47.25
N GLN A 7 12.42 -39.69 -46.45
CA GLN A 7 12.45 -39.88 -45.01
C GLN A 7 11.03 -39.64 -44.47
N LYS A 8 10.34 -40.72 -44.05
CA LYS A 8 9.05 -40.61 -43.38
C LYS A 8 9.21 -39.74 -42.16
N SER A 9 8.50 -38.60 -42.12
CA SER A 9 8.44 -37.71 -40.97
C SER A 9 8.07 -38.52 -39.73
N LYS A 10 8.92 -38.53 -38.70
CA LYS A 10 8.66 -39.19 -37.41
C LYS A 10 7.55 -38.51 -36.62
N CYS A 11 7.11 -37.33 -37.05
CA CYS A 11 6.08 -36.54 -36.41
C CYS A 11 4.70 -37.09 -36.72
N LYS A 12 3.91 -37.42 -35.69
CA LYS A 12 2.59 -38.01 -35.79
C LYS A 12 1.45 -37.01 -35.88
N LEU A 13 1.70 -35.74 -35.59
CA LEU A 13 0.71 -34.66 -35.63
C LEU A 13 1.15 -33.55 -36.59
N SER A 14 0.19 -32.95 -37.28
CA SER A 14 0.40 -31.73 -38.05
C SER A 14 0.66 -30.51 -37.14
N LYS A 15 1.23 -29.44 -37.68
CA LYS A 15 1.43 -28.21 -36.93
C LYS A 15 0.10 -27.59 -36.43
N SER A 16 -0.96 -27.68 -37.22
CA SER A 16 -2.31 -27.21 -36.88
C SER A 16 -2.88 -27.99 -35.70
N GLU A 17 -2.78 -29.31 -35.68
CA GLU A 17 -3.23 -30.15 -34.55
C GLU A 17 -2.43 -29.88 -33.28
N MET A 18 -1.12 -29.64 -33.37
CA MET A 18 -0.31 -29.26 -32.22
C MET A 18 -0.75 -27.92 -31.63
N ILE A 19 -1.06 -26.91 -32.46
CA ILE A 19 -1.58 -25.61 -32.05
C ILE A 19 -2.95 -25.77 -31.42
N GLN A 20 -3.86 -26.54 -32.03
CA GLN A 20 -5.18 -26.79 -31.50
C GLN A 20 -5.12 -27.42 -30.11
N LEU A 21 -4.36 -28.53 -29.96
CA LEU A 21 -4.16 -29.18 -28.67
C LEU A 21 -3.58 -28.26 -27.61
N TYR A 22 -2.70 -27.32 -28.02
CA TYR A 22 -2.16 -26.32 -27.11
C TYR A 22 -3.21 -25.34 -26.71
N THR A 23 -4.06 -24.86 -27.61
CA THR A 23 -5.17 -23.94 -27.35
C THR A 23 -6.23 -24.57 -26.45
N GLU A 24 -6.49 -25.87 -26.63
CA GLU A 24 -7.37 -26.69 -25.78
C GLU A 24 -6.80 -26.97 -24.37
N GLY A 25 -5.58 -26.53 -24.07
CA GLY A 25 -5.02 -26.58 -22.72
C GLY A 25 -3.92 -27.61 -22.48
N LYS A 26 -3.59 -28.49 -23.44
CA LYS A 26 -2.49 -29.46 -23.27
C LYS A 26 -1.14 -28.75 -23.12
N SER A 27 -0.24 -29.34 -22.34
CA SER A 27 1.12 -28.86 -22.18
C SER A 27 1.99 -29.16 -23.40
N THR A 28 3.05 -28.40 -23.64
CA THR A 28 4.01 -28.71 -24.72
C THR A 28 4.67 -30.07 -24.55
N SER A 29 4.79 -30.57 -23.33
CA SER A 29 5.33 -31.92 -23.05
C SER A 29 4.34 -33.03 -23.44
N GLU A 30 3.05 -32.88 -23.13
CA GLU A 30 2.01 -33.81 -23.52
C GLU A 30 1.83 -33.88 -25.05
N ILE A 31 1.83 -32.68 -25.70
CA ILE A 31 1.74 -32.61 -27.16
C ILE A 31 2.98 -33.26 -27.81
N ALA A 32 4.16 -33.05 -27.25
CA ALA A 32 5.41 -33.62 -27.71
C ALA A 32 5.37 -35.15 -27.68
N LEU A 33 4.80 -35.73 -26.60
CA LEU A 33 4.58 -37.19 -26.51
C LEU A 33 3.61 -37.69 -27.59
N LEU A 34 2.49 -37.01 -27.80
CA LEU A 34 1.49 -37.36 -28.81
C LEU A 34 2.05 -37.25 -30.23
N ALA A 35 2.80 -36.19 -30.48
CA ALA A 35 3.39 -35.92 -31.80
C ALA A 35 4.69 -36.72 -32.07
N ASN A 36 5.25 -37.40 -31.07
CA ASN A 36 6.55 -38.06 -31.13
C ASN A 36 7.70 -37.11 -31.54
N VAL A 37 7.73 -35.95 -30.91
CA VAL A 37 8.76 -34.90 -31.09
C VAL A 37 9.23 -34.37 -29.75
N SER A 38 10.21 -33.46 -29.73
CA SER A 38 10.62 -32.77 -28.48
C SER A 38 9.67 -31.64 -28.10
N ALA A 39 9.53 -31.34 -26.79
CA ALA A 39 8.79 -30.17 -26.32
C ALA A 39 9.36 -28.86 -26.88
N ARG A 40 10.68 -28.81 -27.16
CA ARG A 40 11.34 -27.65 -27.80
C ARG A 40 10.80 -27.43 -29.22
N TYR A 41 10.54 -28.51 -29.98
CA TYR A 41 9.94 -28.42 -31.29
C TYR A 41 8.52 -27.85 -31.23
N ILE A 42 7.70 -28.30 -30.26
CA ILE A 42 6.38 -27.72 -30.04
C ILE A 42 6.48 -26.21 -29.74
N CYS A 43 7.40 -25.78 -28.86
CA CYS A 43 7.64 -24.38 -28.58
C CYS A 43 8.02 -23.57 -29.84
N MET A 44 8.82 -24.15 -30.73
CA MET A 44 9.20 -23.55 -31.99
C MET A 44 7.97 -23.39 -32.91
N VAL A 45 7.17 -24.47 -33.09
CA VAL A 45 5.93 -24.43 -33.89
C VAL A 45 4.98 -23.32 -33.38
N LEU A 46 4.80 -23.17 -32.07
CA LEU A 46 3.96 -22.13 -31.49
C LEU A 46 4.50 -20.74 -31.79
N THR A 47 5.82 -20.52 -31.66
CA THR A 47 6.48 -19.24 -31.94
C THR A 47 6.39 -18.88 -33.43
N ASP A 48 6.67 -19.81 -34.33
CA ASP A 48 6.63 -19.61 -35.79
C ASP A 48 5.22 -19.30 -36.32
N ASN A 49 4.18 -19.69 -35.57
CA ASN A 49 2.78 -19.41 -35.91
C ASN A 49 2.16 -18.28 -35.05
N ASN A 50 2.98 -17.48 -34.37
CA ASN A 50 2.55 -16.37 -33.51
C ASN A 50 1.54 -16.76 -32.42
N VAL A 51 1.58 -18.00 -31.93
CA VAL A 51 0.73 -18.45 -30.84
C VAL A 51 1.39 -18.05 -29.51
N PRO A 52 0.76 -17.19 -28.70
CA PRO A 52 1.35 -16.77 -27.43
C PRO A 52 1.51 -17.94 -26.47
N ARG A 53 2.71 -18.07 -25.93
CA ARG A 53 2.99 -19.16 -24.98
C ARG A 53 2.46 -18.78 -23.59
N ARG A 54 1.76 -19.71 -22.95
CA ARG A 54 1.33 -19.58 -21.55
C ARG A 54 2.53 -19.34 -20.64
N ALA A 55 2.36 -18.53 -19.60
CA ALA A 55 3.40 -18.28 -18.60
C ALA A 55 3.90 -19.61 -17.99
N ARG A 56 5.22 -19.69 -17.74
CA ARG A 56 5.85 -20.90 -17.20
C ARG A 56 5.17 -21.33 -15.90
N GLY A 57 4.65 -22.56 -15.85
CA GLY A 57 3.95 -23.14 -14.70
C GLY A 57 2.44 -22.87 -14.66
N SER A 58 1.87 -22.02 -15.52
CA SER A 58 0.42 -21.75 -15.56
C SER A 58 -0.44 -23.01 -15.74
N TRP A 59 0.02 -23.95 -16.53
CA TRP A 59 -0.64 -25.24 -16.77
C TRP A 59 -0.61 -26.23 -15.59
N LYS A 60 0.25 -25.98 -14.57
CA LYS A 60 0.29 -26.72 -13.30
C LYS A 60 -0.57 -26.06 -12.22
N ARG A 61 -1.17 -24.91 -12.51
CA ARG A 61 -1.95 -24.18 -11.53
C ARG A 61 -3.23 -24.95 -11.22
N LYS A 62 -3.44 -25.22 -9.93
CA LYS A 62 -4.62 -25.91 -9.43
C LYS A 62 -5.87 -25.00 -9.41
N TYR A 63 -5.66 -23.70 -9.27
CA TYR A 63 -6.72 -22.71 -9.11
C TYR A 63 -6.70 -21.69 -10.25
N ALA A 64 -7.88 -21.31 -10.74
CA ALA A 64 -8.02 -20.25 -11.73
C ALA A 64 -7.62 -18.90 -11.12
N ILE A 65 -7.19 -17.94 -11.96
CA ILE A 65 -6.94 -16.57 -11.56
C ILE A 65 -6.87 -15.66 -12.79
N LYS A 66 -7.37 -14.43 -12.69
CA LYS A 66 -7.24 -13.38 -13.69
C LYS A 66 -5.82 -12.82 -13.68
N GLU A 67 -4.93 -13.34 -14.52
CA GLU A 67 -3.50 -13.02 -14.50
C GLU A 67 -3.18 -11.59 -14.92
N ASP A 68 -4.03 -10.96 -15.70
CA ASP A 68 -3.88 -9.59 -16.22
C ASP A 68 -4.52 -8.52 -15.34
N TYR A 69 -4.97 -8.89 -14.14
CA TYR A 69 -5.72 -8.04 -13.24
C TYR A 69 -5.01 -6.71 -12.93
N PHE A 70 -3.70 -6.73 -12.70
CA PHE A 70 -2.91 -5.55 -12.35
C PHE A 70 -2.43 -4.72 -13.56
N LYS A 71 -2.84 -5.07 -14.79
CA LYS A 71 -2.49 -4.31 -16.00
C LYS A 71 -3.45 -3.18 -16.31
N THR A 72 -4.68 -3.25 -15.81
CA THR A 72 -5.73 -2.28 -16.09
C THR A 72 -6.25 -1.67 -14.80
N TRP A 73 -6.26 -0.34 -14.73
CA TRP A 73 -6.76 0.37 -13.56
C TRP A 73 -8.28 0.22 -13.41
N SER A 74 -8.71 -0.03 -12.20
CA SER A 74 -10.08 0.04 -11.71
C SER A 74 -10.10 0.45 -10.24
N ASN A 75 -11.25 0.80 -9.73
CA ASN A 75 -11.43 1.16 -8.32
C ASN A 75 -10.94 0.06 -7.37
N ASN A 76 -11.34 -1.19 -7.67
CA ASN A 76 -10.99 -2.34 -6.84
C ASN A 76 -9.53 -2.76 -7.04
N MET A 77 -8.99 -2.63 -8.27
CA MET A 77 -7.56 -2.89 -8.51
C MET A 77 -6.69 -1.91 -7.71
N ALA A 78 -7.02 -0.62 -7.72
CA ALA A 78 -6.29 0.37 -6.95
C ALA A 78 -6.39 0.10 -5.44
N TYR A 79 -7.57 -0.28 -4.94
CA TYR A 79 -7.76 -0.69 -3.56
C TYR A 79 -6.87 -1.90 -3.18
N ILE A 80 -6.92 -2.97 -3.98
CA ILE A 80 -6.15 -4.19 -3.73
C ILE A 80 -4.64 -3.90 -3.79
N LEU A 81 -4.20 -3.06 -4.73
CA LEU A 81 -2.81 -2.62 -4.83
C LEU A 81 -2.39 -1.86 -3.56
N GLY A 82 -3.22 -0.93 -3.06
CA GLY A 82 -2.98 -0.23 -1.81
C GLY A 82 -2.91 -1.18 -0.61
N PHE A 83 -3.80 -2.16 -0.56
CA PHE A 83 -3.83 -3.17 0.49
C PHE A 83 -2.58 -4.08 0.46
N ILE A 84 -2.14 -4.51 -0.73
CA ILE A 84 -0.87 -5.25 -0.92
C ILE A 84 0.32 -4.38 -0.53
N THR A 85 0.27 -3.08 -0.81
CA THR A 85 1.33 -2.14 -0.43
C THR A 85 1.50 -2.07 1.09
N ALA A 86 0.43 -2.16 1.86
CA ALA A 86 0.43 -2.24 3.32
C ALA A 86 0.80 -3.66 3.80
N ASP A 87 -0.15 -4.57 3.74
CA ASP A 87 -0.12 -5.90 4.38
C ASP A 87 0.41 -7.03 3.47
N GLY A 88 0.67 -6.74 2.18
CA GLY A 88 1.12 -7.76 1.24
C GLY A 88 2.59 -8.16 1.42
N VAL A 89 2.87 -9.44 1.31
CA VAL A 89 4.22 -10.02 1.30
C VAL A 89 4.56 -10.54 -0.10
N ILE A 90 5.67 -10.07 -0.65
CA ILE A 90 6.22 -10.52 -1.93
C ILE A 90 7.52 -11.28 -1.64
N PRO A 91 7.50 -12.61 -1.59
CA PRO A 91 8.71 -13.41 -1.36
C PRO A 91 9.70 -13.27 -2.53
N LYS A 92 11.01 -13.26 -2.24
CA LYS A 92 12.02 -13.21 -3.31
C LYS A 92 11.98 -14.44 -4.21
N GLU A 93 11.93 -15.62 -3.62
CA GLU A 93 12.11 -16.90 -4.31
C GLU A 93 10.81 -17.49 -4.85
N ASN A 94 9.69 -17.29 -4.17
CA ASN A 94 8.42 -17.86 -4.53
C ASN A 94 7.66 -16.99 -5.53
N GLN A 95 7.01 -17.61 -6.51
CA GLN A 95 6.20 -16.92 -7.52
C GLN A 95 4.76 -16.70 -6.99
N CYS A 96 4.67 -15.99 -5.87
CA CYS A 96 3.40 -15.66 -5.23
C CYS A 96 3.42 -14.26 -4.60
N VAL A 97 2.22 -13.76 -4.32
CA VAL A 97 1.96 -12.62 -3.44
C VAL A 97 1.03 -13.11 -2.35
N SER A 98 1.33 -12.83 -1.10
CA SER A 98 0.53 -13.26 0.05
C SER A 98 -0.07 -12.05 0.75
N ILE A 99 -1.34 -12.15 1.11
CA ILE A 99 -2.06 -11.12 1.88
C ILE A 99 -2.62 -11.79 3.13
N SER A 100 -2.46 -11.17 4.28
CA SER A 100 -2.93 -11.70 5.56
C SER A 100 -3.84 -10.71 6.27
N GLN A 101 -4.99 -11.19 6.78
CA GLN A 101 -5.93 -10.34 7.53
C GLN A 101 -6.72 -11.18 8.54
N LYS A 102 -7.21 -10.54 9.61
CA LYS A 102 -8.07 -11.20 10.60
C LYS A 102 -9.49 -11.41 10.09
N GLU A 103 -10.01 -10.42 9.38
CA GLU A 103 -11.33 -10.46 8.77
C GLU A 103 -11.26 -11.21 7.43
N SER A 104 -11.83 -12.44 7.38
CA SER A 104 -11.77 -13.28 6.19
C SER A 104 -12.55 -12.70 5.00
N TYR A 105 -13.65 -11.98 5.27
CA TYR A 105 -14.51 -11.46 4.20
C TYR A 105 -13.75 -10.56 3.21
N ILE A 106 -12.81 -9.74 3.68
CA ILE A 106 -12.04 -8.86 2.80
C ILE A 106 -11.13 -9.65 1.85
N LEU A 107 -10.63 -10.82 2.29
CA LEU A 107 -9.86 -11.72 1.44
C LEU A 107 -10.75 -12.49 0.46
N GLU A 108 -12.00 -12.78 0.83
CA GLU A 108 -12.99 -13.36 -0.10
C GLU A 108 -13.38 -12.33 -1.18
N ASP A 109 -13.63 -11.07 -0.83
CA ASP A 109 -13.89 -10.00 -1.79
C ASP A 109 -12.71 -9.83 -2.79
N ILE A 110 -11.47 -9.88 -2.28
CA ILE A 110 -10.26 -9.85 -3.12
C ILE A 110 -10.19 -11.09 -4.04
N LYS A 111 -10.59 -12.27 -3.56
CA LYS A 111 -10.66 -13.48 -4.40
C LYS A 111 -11.66 -13.36 -5.53
N GLU A 112 -12.84 -12.80 -5.26
CA GLU A 112 -13.87 -12.56 -6.27
C GLU A 112 -13.34 -11.65 -7.37
N GLU A 113 -12.72 -10.54 -7.01
CA GLU A 113 -12.09 -9.60 -7.96
C GLU A 113 -11.01 -10.25 -8.83
N LEU A 114 -10.17 -11.09 -8.22
CA LEU A 114 -9.13 -11.83 -8.92
C LEU A 114 -9.68 -13.04 -9.70
N ASN A 115 -10.97 -13.29 -9.65
CA ASN A 115 -11.63 -14.46 -10.22
C ASN A 115 -10.88 -15.75 -9.87
N THR A 116 -10.61 -15.96 -8.59
CA THR A 116 -9.86 -17.12 -8.12
C THR A 116 -10.65 -17.97 -7.12
N ASN A 117 -10.57 -19.29 -7.30
CA ASN A 117 -11.16 -20.26 -6.38
C ASN A 117 -10.13 -20.80 -5.37
N GLN A 118 -9.03 -20.10 -5.15
CA GLN A 118 -8.00 -20.48 -4.18
C GLN A 118 -8.58 -20.41 -2.75
N PRO A 119 -8.41 -21.47 -1.92
CA PRO A 119 -8.88 -21.45 -0.56
C PRO A 119 -8.06 -20.47 0.30
N LEU A 120 -8.71 -19.87 1.29
CA LEU A 120 -8.02 -19.15 2.36
C LEU A 120 -7.38 -20.16 3.32
N TYR A 121 -6.17 -19.86 3.76
CA TYR A 121 -5.50 -20.57 4.83
C TYR A 121 -5.70 -19.80 6.14
N GLN A 122 -6.15 -20.48 7.20
CA GLN A 122 -6.24 -19.88 8.53
C GLN A 122 -5.12 -20.40 9.44
N ASN A 123 -4.36 -19.50 10.00
CA ASN A 123 -3.42 -19.84 11.06
C ASN A 123 -4.18 -20.10 12.37
N LYS A 124 -4.24 -21.36 12.79
CA LYS A 124 -5.00 -21.78 13.98
C LYS A 124 -4.53 -21.14 15.29
N LYS A 125 -3.26 -20.71 15.38
CA LYS A 125 -2.72 -20.08 16.60
C LYS A 125 -3.09 -18.59 16.71
N THR A 126 -3.10 -17.88 15.59
CA THR A 126 -3.31 -16.42 15.58
C THR A 126 -4.72 -16.03 15.12
N GLY A 127 -5.47 -16.95 14.52
CA GLY A 127 -6.77 -16.69 13.88
C GLY A 127 -6.68 -15.89 12.58
N VAL A 128 -5.48 -15.55 12.11
CA VAL A 128 -5.27 -14.75 10.89
C VAL A 128 -5.50 -15.62 9.66
N TYR A 129 -6.26 -15.11 8.72
CA TYR A 129 -6.45 -15.69 7.40
C TYR A 129 -5.37 -15.20 6.43
N MET A 130 -5.03 -16.04 5.47
CA MET A 130 -4.03 -15.75 4.44
C MET A 130 -4.54 -16.18 3.06
N LEU A 131 -4.43 -15.28 2.10
CA LEU A 131 -4.61 -15.55 0.68
C LEU A 131 -3.25 -15.58 0.00
N ASN A 132 -2.90 -16.71 -0.63
CA ASN A 132 -1.66 -16.86 -1.40
C ASN A 132 -1.98 -16.81 -2.90
N ILE A 133 -1.69 -15.71 -3.55
CA ILE A 133 -1.89 -15.51 -4.99
C ILE A 133 -0.71 -16.12 -5.73
N ASN A 134 -0.84 -17.39 -6.14
CA ASN A 134 0.22 -18.14 -6.82
C ASN A 134 0.23 -17.83 -8.31
N SER A 135 0.77 -16.68 -8.69
CA SER A 135 0.93 -16.28 -10.10
C SER A 135 2.23 -15.48 -10.29
N LYS A 136 3.08 -15.99 -11.17
CA LYS A 136 4.29 -15.27 -11.58
C LYS A 136 3.92 -13.98 -12.30
N THR A 137 2.93 -14.01 -13.19
CA THR A 137 2.47 -12.83 -13.94
C THR A 137 2.02 -11.72 -13.00
N ILE A 138 1.14 -12.01 -12.05
CA ILE A 138 0.66 -11.04 -11.06
C ILE A 138 1.83 -10.48 -10.22
N LYS A 139 2.73 -11.35 -9.76
CA LYS A 139 3.91 -10.89 -9.03
C LYS A 139 4.77 -9.95 -9.88
N ASP A 140 5.06 -10.34 -11.12
CA ASP A 140 5.87 -9.55 -12.05
C ASP A 140 5.19 -8.21 -12.38
N ASP A 141 3.87 -8.18 -12.57
CA ASP A 141 3.11 -6.94 -12.83
C ASP A 141 3.15 -6.00 -11.62
N ILE A 142 2.93 -6.50 -10.41
CA ILE A 142 3.03 -5.72 -9.17
C ILE A 142 4.44 -5.12 -8.99
N MET A 143 5.48 -5.89 -9.33
CA MET A 143 6.86 -5.42 -9.21
C MET A 143 7.26 -4.45 -10.33
N ASN A 144 6.97 -4.79 -11.59
CA ASN A 144 7.52 -4.09 -12.75
C ASN A 144 6.63 -2.93 -13.22
N ILE A 145 5.30 -3.02 -13.06
CA ILE A 145 4.36 -1.95 -13.43
C ILE A 145 4.16 -0.99 -12.26
N HIS A 146 4.00 -1.54 -11.03
CA HIS A 146 3.63 -0.75 -9.86
C HIS A 146 4.78 -0.49 -8.88
N GLY A 147 5.98 -1.05 -9.14
CA GLY A 147 7.19 -0.76 -8.34
C GLY A 147 7.21 -1.33 -6.92
N ILE A 148 6.29 -2.26 -6.58
CA ILE A 148 6.22 -2.84 -5.23
C ILE A 148 7.14 -4.05 -5.14
N MET A 149 8.32 -3.86 -4.59
CA MET A 149 9.41 -4.84 -4.57
C MET A 149 9.39 -5.75 -3.31
N PRO A 150 10.05 -6.93 -3.35
CA PRO A 150 10.30 -7.71 -2.14
C PRO A 150 11.05 -6.92 -1.06
N CYS A 151 10.77 -7.20 0.21
CA CYS A 151 11.39 -6.50 1.36
C CYS A 151 11.12 -4.99 1.36
N LYS A 152 9.93 -4.57 0.94
CA LYS A 152 9.53 -3.19 0.67
C LYS A 152 9.55 -2.23 1.86
N SER A 153 9.50 -2.72 3.10
CA SER A 153 9.16 -1.93 4.29
C SER A 153 9.99 -0.65 4.49
N PHE A 154 11.27 -0.63 4.09
CA PHE A 154 12.13 0.55 4.27
C PHE A 154 12.42 1.33 3.01
N ASN A 155 12.25 0.71 1.83
CA ASN A 155 12.69 1.27 0.54
C ASN A 155 11.55 1.45 -0.46
N ILE A 156 10.30 1.22 -0.05
CA ILE A 156 9.16 1.41 -0.95
C ILE A 156 9.01 2.89 -1.29
N GLU A 157 8.72 3.15 -2.55
CA GLU A 157 8.28 4.46 -3.04
C GLU A 157 6.77 4.46 -3.23
N PHE A 158 6.16 5.64 -3.24
CA PHE A 158 4.74 5.77 -3.53
C PHE A 158 4.53 5.48 -5.03
N PRO A 159 3.73 4.44 -5.39
CA PRO A 159 3.56 4.07 -6.78
C PRO A 159 2.86 5.18 -7.57
N PHE A 160 3.08 5.20 -8.88
CA PHE A 160 2.22 6.00 -9.75
C PHE A 160 0.80 5.43 -9.71
N VAL A 161 -0.16 6.27 -9.31
CA VAL A 161 -1.60 5.95 -9.30
C VAL A 161 -2.33 7.07 -10.02
N PRO A 162 -3.12 6.81 -11.06
CA PRO A 162 -3.94 7.84 -11.71
C PRO A 162 -4.87 8.53 -10.70
N GLU A 163 -5.08 9.82 -10.86
CA GLU A 163 -5.77 10.67 -9.87
C GLU A 163 -7.18 10.15 -9.53
N GLU A 164 -7.90 9.67 -10.53
CA GLU A 164 -9.23 9.10 -10.37
C GLU A 164 -9.30 7.88 -9.44
N PHE A 165 -8.22 7.09 -9.35
CA PHE A 165 -8.12 5.90 -8.51
C PHE A 165 -7.37 6.13 -7.19
N LEU A 166 -6.80 7.31 -6.99
CA LEU A 166 -5.89 7.58 -5.87
C LEU A 166 -6.54 7.38 -4.50
N HIS A 167 -7.81 7.79 -4.34
CA HIS A 167 -8.54 7.61 -3.09
C HIS A 167 -8.85 6.14 -2.79
N HIS A 168 -9.01 5.30 -3.81
CA HIS A 168 -9.17 3.86 -3.66
C HIS A 168 -7.85 3.20 -3.22
N PHE A 169 -6.72 3.61 -3.81
CA PHE A 169 -5.41 3.16 -3.38
C PHE A 169 -5.13 3.52 -1.91
N VAL A 170 -5.38 4.79 -1.55
CA VAL A 170 -5.19 5.25 -0.16
C VAL A 170 -6.15 4.54 0.79
N ARG A 171 -7.39 4.21 0.38
CA ARG A 171 -8.30 3.38 1.19
C ARG A 171 -7.71 2.00 1.44
N GLY A 172 -7.20 1.32 0.41
CA GLY A 172 -6.57 0.01 0.57
C GLY A 172 -5.37 0.06 1.50
N TYR A 173 -4.49 1.04 1.33
CA TYR A 173 -3.35 1.27 2.22
C TYR A 173 -3.78 1.59 3.65
N PHE A 174 -4.84 2.40 3.82
CA PHE A 174 -5.43 2.70 5.13
C PHE A 174 -6.01 1.47 5.80
N ASP A 175 -6.68 0.62 5.05
CA ASP A 175 -7.27 -0.61 5.58
C ASP A 175 -6.21 -1.61 6.07
N GLY A 176 -5.04 -1.67 5.44
CA GLY A 176 -3.88 -2.39 5.95
C GLY A 176 -3.25 -1.67 7.16
N ASP A 177 -2.45 -0.66 6.91
CA ASP A 177 -1.55 -0.01 7.90
C ASP A 177 -2.14 1.21 8.62
N GLY A 178 -3.33 1.69 8.23
CA GLY A 178 -3.93 2.87 8.84
C GLY A 178 -4.58 2.59 10.20
N TYR A 179 -4.57 3.58 11.05
CA TYR A 179 -5.25 3.58 12.35
C TYR A 179 -6.17 4.81 12.45
N VAL A 180 -7.35 4.61 13.02
CA VAL A 180 -8.29 5.68 13.32
C VAL A 180 -8.76 5.60 14.78
N ASN A 181 -8.76 6.75 15.45
CA ASN A 181 -9.33 6.92 16.78
C ASN A 181 -10.30 8.09 16.75
N TYR A 182 -11.58 7.81 17.00
CA TYR A 182 -12.63 8.83 17.00
C TYR A 182 -12.59 9.72 18.27
N GLU A 183 -12.17 9.18 19.41
CA GLU A 183 -12.11 9.92 20.68
C GLU A 183 -11.08 11.06 20.61
N THR A 184 -9.94 10.81 19.98
CA THR A 184 -8.88 11.79 19.78
C THR A 184 -8.97 12.51 18.43
N TYR A 185 -9.96 12.17 17.61
CA TYR A 185 -10.12 12.67 16.24
C TYR A 185 -8.83 12.57 15.42
N THR A 186 -8.23 11.38 15.40
CA THR A 186 -6.93 11.18 14.78
C THR A 186 -7.00 10.00 13.79
N VAL A 187 -6.46 10.20 12.61
CA VAL A 187 -6.07 9.16 11.66
C VAL A 187 -4.57 9.16 11.56
N SER A 188 -3.95 8.00 11.56
CA SER A 188 -2.50 7.89 11.39
C SER A 188 -2.10 6.71 10.53
N PHE A 189 -0.99 6.88 9.81
CA PHE A 189 -0.29 5.85 9.06
C PHE A 189 1.11 5.71 9.63
N VAL A 190 1.64 4.49 9.65
CA VAL A 190 3.00 4.19 10.10
C VAL A 190 3.72 3.44 8.99
N GLY A 191 4.94 3.85 8.67
CA GLY A 191 5.73 3.21 7.63
C GLY A 191 7.23 3.39 7.84
N GLY A 192 8.02 2.45 7.32
CA GLY A 192 9.49 2.48 7.42
C GLY A 192 10.16 3.36 6.35
N SER A 193 9.51 3.60 5.21
CA SER A 193 10.07 4.41 4.12
C SER A 193 9.71 5.88 4.26
N TYR A 194 10.73 6.73 4.32
CA TYR A 194 10.53 8.20 4.29
C TYR A 194 9.88 8.66 2.99
N ASN A 195 10.37 8.17 1.85
CA ASN A 195 9.90 8.58 0.53
C ASN A 195 8.40 8.29 0.36
N PHE A 196 7.97 7.07 0.72
CA PHE A 196 6.56 6.70 0.67
C PHE A 196 5.71 7.57 1.59
N MET A 197 6.11 7.73 2.85
CA MET A 197 5.33 8.47 3.85
C MET A 197 5.30 9.97 3.55
N SER A 198 6.37 10.53 2.99
CA SER A 198 6.43 11.93 2.54
C SER A 198 5.47 12.14 1.36
N SER A 199 5.48 11.25 0.36
CA SER A 199 4.57 11.31 -0.78
C SER A 199 3.11 11.14 -0.35
N LEU A 200 2.81 10.20 0.56
CA LEU A 200 1.47 10.03 1.13
C LEU A 200 1.00 11.31 1.83
N ASN A 201 1.87 11.95 2.62
CA ASN A 201 1.54 13.21 3.29
C ASN A 201 1.23 14.32 2.27
N GLN A 202 2.00 14.40 1.19
CA GLN A 202 1.77 15.38 0.13
C GLN A 202 0.45 15.12 -0.61
N VAL A 203 0.15 13.85 -0.91
CA VAL A 203 -1.15 13.45 -1.49
C VAL A 203 -2.30 13.94 -0.59
N LEU A 204 -2.25 13.67 0.70
CA LEU A 204 -3.30 14.10 1.63
C LEU A 204 -3.44 15.64 1.66
N GLN A 205 -2.33 16.38 1.66
CA GLN A 205 -2.34 17.84 1.63
C GLN A 205 -2.92 18.40 0.33
N ASN A 206 -2.65 17.78 -0.82
CA ASN A 206 -3.22 18.20 -2.12
C ASN A 206 -4.76 18.09 -2.14
N TYR A 207 -5.33 17.18 -1.33
CA TYR A 207 -6.78 17.08 -1.13
C TYR A 207 -7.30 17.93 0.05
N ASN A 208 -6.56 18.97 0.47
CA ASN A 208 -6.90 19.87 1.56
C ASN A 208 -7.10 19.17 2.92
N LEU A 209 -6.49 18.01 3.10
CA LEU A 209 -6.49 17.28 4.36
C LEU A 209 -5.30 17.75 5.20
N THR A 210 -5.57 18.31 6.38
CA THR A 210 -4.52 18.80 7.27
C THR A 210 -3.73 17.64 7.86
N SER A 211 -2.65 17.29 7.21
CA SER A 211 -1.75 16.20 7.63
C SER A 211 -0.33 16.71 7.88
N TYR A 212 0.42 15.96 8.67
CA TYR A 212 1.83 16.22 8.96
C TYR A 212 2.61 14.95 9.15
N LEU A 213 3.88 14.97 8.75
CA LEU A 213 4.82 13.86 8.85
C LEU A 213 5.69 14.02 10.10
N ILE A 214 5.80 12.95 10.89
CA ILE A 214 6.70 12.87 12.05
C ILE A 214 7.75 11.80 11.80
N ASN A 215 9.00 12.12 12.10
CA ASN A 215 10.10 11.15 12.17
C ASN A 215 10.24 10.66 13.62
N GLN A 216 10.14 9.35 13.85
CA GLN A 216 10.26 8.71 15.17
C GLN A 216 11.51 7.79 15.26
N ASN A 217 12.63 8.18 14.66
CA ASN A 217 13.92 7.48 14.61
C ASN A 217 13.88 6.13 13.88
N THR A 218 12.96 5.23 14.21
CA THR A 218 12.83 3.88 13.63
C THR A 218 11.78 3.79 12.52
N HIS A 219 10.87 4.74 12.47
CA HIS A 219 9.75 4.78 11.51
C HIS A 219 9.22 6.19 11.32
N TYR A 220 8.43 6.38 10.29
CA TYR A 220 7.75 7.62 9.97
C TYR A 220 6.26 7.48 10.22
N ARG A 221 5.62 8.56 10.65
CA ARG A 221 4.18 8.59 10.88
C ARG A 221 3.56 9.79 10.20
N VAL A 222 2.54 9.55 9.37
CA VAL A 222 1.67 10.61 8.84
C VAL A 222 0.42 10.67 9.70
N ILE A 223 0.07 11.86 10.17
CA ILE A 223 -1.06 12.08 11.07
C ILE A 223 -1.99 13.13 10.48
N LEU A 224 -3.29 12.79 10.44
CA LEU A 224 -4.37 13.75 10.30
C LEU A 224 -5.03 13.91 11.66
N SER A 225 -5.36 15.13 12.05
CA SER A 225 -6.01 15.38 13.32
C SER A 225 -7.03 16.50 13.23
N GLY A 226 -8.09 16.34 13.99
CA GLY A 226 -9.23 17.25 14.06
C GLY A 226 -10.51 16.60 13.50
N ARG A 227 -11.61 16.84 14.18
CA ARG A 227 -12.91 16.22 13.93
C ARG A 227 -13.36 16.38 12.46
N LYS A 228 -13.28 17.61 11.93
CA LYS A 228 -13.61 17.89 10.52
C LYS A 228 -12.63 17.24 9.56
N SER A 229 -11.31 17.24 9.87
CA SER A 229 -10.28 16.66 9.00
C SER A 229 -10.47 15.16 8.81
N ILE A 230 -10.77 14.41 9.88
CA ILE A 230 -10.99 12.97 9.76
C ILE A 230 -12.28 12.64 9.01
N GLN A 231 -13.31 13.50 9.07
CA GLN A 231 -14.53 13.33 8.29
C GLN A 231 -14.32 13.65 6.80
N LEU A 232 -13.55 14.68 6.48
CA LEU A 232 -13.15 14.96 5.10
C LEU A 232 -12.36 13.80 4.52
N PHE A 233 -11.40 13.26 5.29
CA PHE A 233 -10.64 12.08 4.91
C PHE A 233 -11.56 10.88 4.65
N SER A 234 -12.48 10.58 5.57
CA SER A 234 -13.46 9.50 5.40
C SER A 234 -14.29 9.66 4.13
N LYS A 235 -14.86 10.86 3.90
CA LYS A 235 -15.64 11.13 2.68
C LYS A 235 -14.83 10.93 1.40
N TRP A 236 -13.54 11.29 1.44
CA TRP A 236 -12.66 11.13 0.29
C TRP A 236 -12.32 9.67 0.01
N ILE A 237 -11.79 8.91 0.99
CA ILE A 237 -11.36 7.53 0.76
C ILE A 237 -12.51 6.56 0.52
N TYR A 238 -13.70 6.82 1.08
CA TYR A 238 -14.86 5.95 0.92
C TYR A 238 -15.82 6.39 -0.20
N LYS A 239 -15.45 7.40 -1.00
CA LYS A 239 -16.20 7.77 -2.20
C LYS A 239 -16.18 6.59 -3.19
N GLY A 240 -17.37 6.14 -3.63
CA GLY A 240 -17.48 5.01 -4.55
C GLY A 240 -16.85 3.72 -4.02
N LYS A 241 -16.89 3.52 -2.69
CA LYS A 241 -16.35 2.30 -2.07
C LYS A 241 -17.14 1.08 -2.51
N ASP A 242 -16.41 0.00 -2.73
CA ASP A 242 -16.93 -1.35 -2.93
C ASP A 242 -16.29 -2.27 -1.90
N ILE A 243 -15.01 -2.56 -2.02
CA ILE A 243 -14.22 -3.32 -1.05
C ILE A 243 -13.65 -2.38 0.02
N TYR A 244 -13.85 -2.69 1.31
CA TYR A 244 -13.31 -1.92 2.44
C TYR A 244 -13.43 -2.68 3.78
N LEU A 245 -12.63 -2.33 4.78
CA LEU A 245 -12.74 -2.86 6.14
C LEU A 245 -13.89 -2.20 6.91
N HIS A 246 -14.97 -2.97 7.17
CA HIS A 246 -16.18 -2.49 7.85
C HIS A 246 -15.86 -1.85 9.21
N ARG A 247 -15.03 -2.51 10.05
CA ARG A 247 -14.66 -2.00 11.37
C ARG A 247 -14.01 -0.61 11.35
N LYS A 248 -13.23 -0.28 10.30
CA LYS A 248 -12.62 1.05 10.17
C LYS A 248 -13.62 2.08 9.65
N TYR A 249 -14.45 1.70 8.71
CA TYR A 249 -15.53 2.54 8.20
C TYR A 249 -16.52 2.95 9.29
N GLU A 250 -16.96 1.99 10.11
CA GLU A 250 -17.93 2.20 11.19
C GLU A 250 -17.44 3.21 12.25
N ILE A 251 -16.12 3.32 12.47
CA ILE A 251 -15.58 4.32 13.38
C ILE A 251 -15.90 5.73 12.91
N PHE A 252 -15.84 5.99 11.60
CA PHE A 252 -16.18 7.30 11.03
C PHE A 252 -17.69 7.57 11.06
N GLN A 253 -18.52 6.53 11.05
CA GLN A 253 -19.98 6.66 11.14
C GLN A 253 -20.48 7.09 12.53
N LYS A 254 -19.61 7.15 13.53
CA LYS A 254 -19.91 7.74 14.86
C LYS A 254 -20.15 9.24 14.80
N GLU A 255 -19.76 9.91 13.71
CA GLU A 255 -19.99 11.33 13.51
C GLU A 255 -21.43 11.60 13.09
N ILE A 256 -22.14 12.37 13.90
CA ILE A 256 -23.54 12.73 13.68
C ILE A 256 -23.72 14.14 13.08
N LEU A 257 -22.67 14.97 13.13
CA LEU A 257 -22.72 16.33 12.58
C LEU A 257 -22.35 16.37 11.10
N SER A 258 -23.00 17.23 10.35
CA SER A 258 -22.61 17.47 8.97
C SER A 258 -21.24 18.18 8.88
N LEU A 259 -20.58 18.13 7.72
CA LEU A 259 -19.29 18.82 7.54
C LEU A 259 -19.39 20.33 7.74
N GLU A 260 -20.52 20.93 7.42
CA GLU A 260 -20.78 22.36 7.59
C GLU A 260 -20.91 22.75 9.05
N GLN A 261 -21.42 21.85 9.89
CA GLN A 261 -21.53 22.03 11.34
C GLN A 261 -20.18 21.81 12.06
N LEU A 262 -19.27 21.07 11.44
CA LEU A 262 -17.96 20.78 12.01
C LEU A 262 -17.01 21.98 11.83
N GLN A 263 -16.46 22.45 12.94
CA GLN A 263 -15.49 23.54 12.91
C GLN A 263 -14.09 23.05 12.48
N ASP A 264 -13.39 23.88 11.75
CA ASP A 264 -11.99 23.67 11.47
C ASP A 264 -11.17 23.69 12.77
N ARG A 265 -10.14 22.82 12.85
CA ARG A 265 -9.23 22.83 13.97
C ARG A 265 -8.58 24.22 14.09
N LYS A 266 -8.69 24.85 15.26
CA LYS A 266 -8.11 26.18 15.52
C LYS A 266 -6.58 26.12 15.68
N LEU A 267 -5.87 25.54 14.70
CA LEU A 267 -4.40 25.46 14.68
C LEU A 267 -3.74 26.84 14.84
N LYS A 268 -4.28 27.86 14.19
CA LYS A 268 -3.77 29.25 14.30
C LYS A 268 -3.80 29.80 15.74
N ARG A 269 -4.86 29.49 16.50
CA ARG A 269 -4.96 29.91 17.91
C ARG A 269 -3.95 29.16 18.80
N THR A 270 -3.77 27.87 18.56
CA THR A 270 -2.82 27.05 19.31
C THR A 270 -1.38 27.46 19.02
N GLN A 271 -1.03 27.71 17.75
CA GLN A 271 0.30 28.20 17.36
C GLN A 271 0.57 29.59 17.89
N ALA A 272 -0.40 30.50 17.82
CA ALA A 272 -0.28 31.83 18.39
C ALA A 272 -0.11 31.76 19.91
N ALA A 273 -0.89 30.93 20.61
CA ALA A 273 -0.75 30.71 22.04
C ALA A 273 0.60 30.11 22.42
N VAL A 274 1.10 29.13 21.68
CA VAL A 274 2.45 28.56 21.90
C VAL A 274 3.53 29.59 21.63
N LYS A 275 3.43 30.37 20.55
CA LYS A 275 4.36 31.46 20.25
C LYS A 275 4.37 32.52 21.39
N GLN A 276 3.21 32.89 21.88
CA GLN A 276 3.10 33.81 22.99
C GLN A 276 3.70 33.27 24.29
N ARG A 277 3.46 31.97 24.61
CA ARG A 277 4.07 31.32 25.77
C ARG A 277 5.59 31.27 25.66
N LYS A 278 6.15 31.01 24.49
CA LYS A 278 7.60 31.05 24.23
C LYS A 278 8.17 32.45 24.45
N GLN A 279 7.51 33.48 23.93
CA GLN A 279 7.92 34.86 24.11
C GLN A 279 7.86 35.28 25.58
N ASN A 280 6.80 34.93 26.32
CA ASN A 280 6.67 35.20 27.74
C ASN A 280 7.77 34.49 28.54
N PHE A 281 8.11 33.24 28.17
CA PHE A 281 9.20 32.52 28.81
C PHE A 281 10.55 33.23 28.61
N LEU A 282 10.88 33.66 27.39
CA LEU A 282 12.13 34.40 27.14
C LEU A 282 12.19 35.71 27.92
N LYS A 283 11.09 36.45 28.01
CA LYS A 283 11.00 37.68 28.82
C LYS A 283 11.24 37.42 30.31
N GLU A 284 10.62 36.36 30.85
CA GLU A 284 10.77 35.99 32.25
C GLU A 284 12.17 35.46 32.55
N TYR A 285 12.73 34.67 31.63
CA TYR A 285 14.09 34.17 31.71
C TYR A 285 15.13 35.35 31.64
N MET A 286 14.91 36.35 30.82
CA MET A 286 15.77 37.56 30.80
C MET A 286 15.81 38.26 32.15
N ARG A 287 14.71 38.28 32.91
CA ARG A 287 14.62 38.92 34.22
C ARG A 287 15.37 38.15 35.30
N ASN A 288 15.21 36.84 35.30
CA ASN A 288 15.64 35.99 36.42
C ASN A 288 16.87 35.16 36.14
N LYS A 289 17.28 35.02 34.87
CA LYS A 289 18.37 34.15 34.38
C LYS A 289 18.34 32.72 34.95
N CYS A 290 17.15 32.26 35.39
CA CYS A 290 16.93 30.92 35.97
C CYS A 290 15.76 30.20 35.28
N ILE A 291 16.06 29.02 34.69
CA ILE A 291 15.06 28.24 33.97
C ILE A 291 13.96 27.74 34.89
N ALA A 292 14.32 27.22 36.06
CA ALA A 292 13.36 26.71 37.03
C ALA A 292 12.37 27.79 37.52
N THR A 293 12.88 29.00 37.79
CA THR A 293 12.04 30.13 38.19
C THR A 293 11.12 30.58 37.06
N ALA A 294 11.64 30.70 35.83
CA ALA A 294 10.84 31.10 34.69
C ALA A 294 9.74 30.06 34.36
N CYS A 295 10.07 28.79 34.49
CA CYS A 295 9.10 27.70 34.34
C CYS A 295 8.02 27.73 35.42
N SER A 296 8.40 27.91 36.68
CA SER A 296 7.47 27.97 37.81
C SER A 296 6.51 29.16 37.71
N ASN A 297 7.03 30.35 37.41
CA ASN A 297 6.24 31.57 37.31
C ASN A 297 5.21 31.57 36.17
N LEU A 298 5.46 30.77 35.14
CA LEU A 298 4.60 30.66 33.96
C LEU A 298 3.83 29.34 33.89
N GLU A 299 3.92 28.51 34.92
CA GLU A 299 3.30 27.17 34.97
C GLU A 299 3.70 26.31 33.74
N ILE A 300 4.97 26.36 33.37
CA ILE A 300 5.53 25.62 32.25
C ILE A 300 6.36 24.47 32.82
N ASN A 301 6.08 23.24 32.35
CA ASN A 301 6.92 22.09 32.70
C ASN A 301 8.30 22.21 32.01
N GLU A 302 9.39 21.95 32.72
CA GLU A 302 10.74 21.97 32.16
C GLU A 302 10.94 21.06 30.94
N LEU A 303 10.21 19.92 30.88
CA LEU A 303 10.19 19.07 29.68
C LEU A 303 9.64 19.80 28.44
N THR A 304 8.66 20.69 28.63
CA THR A 304 8.11 21.52 27.55
C THR A 304 9.17 22.51 27.06
N PHE A 305 9.90 23.15 27.94
CA PHE A 305 11.03 24.00 27.58
C PHE A 305 12.11 23.25 26.81
N LYS A 306 12.54 22.07 27.31
CA LYS A 306 13.49 21.21 26.60
C LYS A 306 13.00 20.80 25.21
N THR A 307 11.71 20.53 25.08
CA THR A 307 11.08 20.20 23.78
C THR A 307 11.11 21.39 22.83
N TRP A 308 10.88 22.62 23.31
CA TRP A 308 11.00 23.83 22.50
C TRP A 308 12.43 24.05 22.00
N LEU A 309 13.43 23.90 22.87
CA LEU A 309 14.85 23.98 22.49
C LEU A 309 15.23 22.95 21.42
N LYS A 310 14.68 21.74 21.51
CA LYS A 310 14.97 20.67 20.57
C LYS A 310 14.32 20.88 19.20
N ASN A 311 13.06 21.36 19.18
CA ASN A 311 12.21 21.32 17.99
C ASN A 311 11.96 22.70 17.35
N ASP A 312 12.47 23.79 17.93
CA ASP A 312 12.30 25.15 17.41
C ASP A 312 13.64 25.88 17.35
N ASN A 313 14.24 25.89 16.16
CA ASN A 313 15.54 26.51 15.93
C ASN A 313 15.53 28.04 16.20
N GLN A 314 14.40 28.73 15.97
CA GLN A 314 14.31 30.15 16.24
C GLN A 314 14.26 30.40 17.74
N PHE A 315 13.44 29.65 18.49
CA PHE A 315 13.39 29.76 19.95
C PHE A 315 14.76 29.44 20.57
N LYS A 316 15.47 28.45 20.04
CA LYS A 316 16.83 28.10 20.50
C LYS A 316 17.80 29.27 20.30
N LYS A 317 17.82 29.89 19.13
CA LYS A 317 18.66 31.07 18.85
C LYS A 317 18.33 32.25 19.76
N ASP A 318 17.05 32.53 19.95
CA ASP A 318 16.60 33.62 20.83
C ASP A 318 17.02 33.37 22.29
N TYR A 319 16.92 32.14 22.77
CA TYR A 319 17.36 31.71 24.10
C TYR A 319 18.88 31.80 24.26
N GLU A 320 19.67 31.33 23.30
CA GLU A 320 21.14 31.37 23.29
C GLU A 320 21.62 32.86 23.23
N GLY A 321 20.95 33.70 22.45
CA GLY A 321 21.24 35.15 22.38
C GLY A 321 21.05 35.86 23.71
N ILE A 322 20.08 35.45 24.54
CA ILE A 322 19.89 36.00 25.90
C ILE A 322 21.01 35.57 26.86
N ASN A 323 21.64 34.40 26.65
CA ASN A 323 22.76 33.94 27.47
C ASN A 323 24.10 34.58 27.08
N SER A 324 24.17 35.20 25.92
CA SER A 324 25.37 35.89 25.40
C SER A 324 25.43 37.33 25.82
N LEU A 325 24.37 37.85 26.44
CA LEU A 325 24.22 39.16 27.04
C LEU A 325 24.39 39.09 28.57
#